data_4426c91d399d4f5e164ac0320264bcbc
#
_entry.id   4426c91d399d4f5e164ac0320264bcbc
#
_cell.length_a   1.000
_cell.length_b   1.000
_cell.length_c   1.000
_cell.angle_alpha   90.00
_cell.angle_beta   90.00
_cell.angle_gamma   90.00
#
_symmetry.space_group_name_H-M   'P 1'
#
loop_
_entity.id
_entity.type
_entity.pdbx_description
1 polymer ?
#
loop_
_entity_poly.entity_id
_entity_poly.type
_entity_poly.pdbx_seq_one_letter_code
_entity_poly.pdbx_strand_id
1 'polypeptide(L)'
;AGIVTGIRGNIRHKAVRILGEAAHSGATDKPYRHDALMAFTDWMQRVDRAWDRWLIQGEDLVFTVGVLKMASSAAISVIPGEVTFSVDIRSLSADTVKRFHDLMQKYGEEVASERGVKIEYDPALVTAPSGVDAALSDRLETSAKAEGIPCMRLASGAGHDSAVLGNNGIPVAMIFVANQLGSHNPHEAMKMEDFMQGTDILWAAVSHFDEK
;
A
#
# COMPACT_ATOMS: atom_id res chain seq x y z
N ALA A 1 19.45 3.50 12.29
CA ALA A 1 19.19 3.76 10.86
C ALA A 1 18.60 2.53 10.18
N GLY A 2 17.96 2.71 9.03
CA GLY A 2 17.40 1.62 8.22
C GLY A 2 18.08 1.52 6.86
N ILE A 3 18.49 0.31 6.45
CA ILE A 3 18.99 0.04 5.11
C ILE A 3 17.86 -0.58 4.31
N VAL A 4 17.42 0.11 3.24
CA VAL A 4 16.27 -0.33 2.45
C VAL A 4 16.61 -1.55 1.61
N THR A 5 15.74 -2.57 1.63
CA THR A 5 15.91 -3.83 0.89
C THR A 5 15.15 -3.85 -0.44
N GLY A 6 14.25 -2.91 -0.64
CA GLY A 6 13.45 -2.75 -1.85
C GLY A 6 12.33 -1.74 -1.64
N ILE A 7 11.77 -1.26 -2.72
CA ILE A 7 10.70 -0.26 -2.74
C ILE A 7 9.45 -0.94 -3.30
N ARG A 8 8.37 -0.95 -2.52
CA ARG A 8 7.11 -1.58 -2.94
C ARG A 8 6.51 -0.88 -4.16
N GLY A 9 6.14 -1.68 -5.14
CA GLY A 9 5.23 -1.27 -6.19
C GLY A 9 3.77 -1.27 -5.72
N ASN A 10 2.86 -0.83 -6.58
CA ASN A 10 1.45 -0.78 -6.22
C ASN A 10 0.53 -0.93 -7.43
N ILE A 11 -0.71 -1.37 -7.12
CA ILE A 11 -1.90 -1.16 -7.97
C ILE A 11 -2.88 -0.33 -7.14
N ARG A 12 -3.38 0.77 -7.72
CA ARG A 12 -4.31 1.68 -7.07
C ARG A 12 -5.53 1.94 -7.93
N HIS A 13 -6.68 1.99 -7.26
CA HIS A 13 -7.91 2.55 -7.80
C HIS A 13 -8.31 3.78 -6.98
N LYS A 14 -8.62 4.88 -7.67
CA LYS A 14 -9.05 6.13 -7.02
C LYS A 14 -10.54 6.10 -6.67
N ALA A 15 -11.34 5.38 -7.49
CA ALA A 15 -12.79 5.42 -7.40
C ALA A 15 -13.45 4.12 -7.91
N VAL A 16 -13.34 3.05 -7.14
CA VAL A 16 -14.18 1.86 -7.35
C VAL A 16 -15.59 2.18 -6.90
N ARG A 17 -16.58 1.91 -7.73
CA ARG A 17 -17.99 2.19 -7.45
C ARG A 17 -18.79 0.91 -7.33
N ILE A 18 -19.60 0.82 -6.29
CA ILE A 18 -20.64 -0.21 -6.15
C ILE A 18 -21.97 0.48 -6.38
N LEU A 19 -22.70 0.01 -7.38
CA LEU A 19 -24.00 0.53 -7.78
C LEU A 19 -25.08 -0.48 -7.41
N GLY A 20 -25.90 -0.12 -6.46
CA GLY A 20 -27.09 -0.82 -6.03
C GLY A 20 -28.35 0.01 -6.32
N GLU A 21 -29.35 -0.11 -5.47
CA GLU A 21 -30.62 0.59 -5.61
C GLU A 21 -31.00 1.30 -4.30
N ALA A 22 -31.18 2.62 -4.39
CA ALA A 22 -31.67 3.40 -3.26
C ALA A 22 -33.16 3.14 -3.05
N ALA A 23 -33.55 2.77 -1.84
CA ALA A 23 -34.93 2.48 -1.49
C ALA A 23 -35.26 2.89 -0.05
N HIS A 24 -36.54 2.94 0.30
CA HIS A 24 -36.97 3.26 1.66
C HIS A 24 -36.63 2.09 2.61
N SER A 25 -35.86 2.36 3.65
CA SER A 25 -35.33 1.34 4.56
C SER A 25 -36.38 0.51 5.31
N GLY A 26 -37.52 1.14 5.64
CA GLY A 26 -38.62 0.48 6.33
C GLY A 26 -39.66 -0.18 5.42
N ALA A 27 -39.60 0.04 4.10
CA ALA A 27 -40.57 -0.50 3.14
C ALA A 27 -40.01 -1.59 2.23
N THR A 28 -38.71 -1.80 2.23
CA THR A 28 -38.06 -2.81 1.39
C THR A 28 -37.45 -3.90 2.27
N ASP A 29 -38.00 -5.11 2.20
CA ASP A 29 -37.52 -6.27 2.94
C ASP A 29 -36.13 -6.70 2.47
N LYS A 30 -35.37 -7.31 3.39
CA LYS A 30 -33.96 -7.72 3.18
C LYS A 30 -33.70 -8.49 1.86
N PRO A 31 -34.52 -9.46 1.43
CA PRO A 31 -34.28 -10.21 0.18
C PRO A 31 -34.35 -9.38 -1.09
N TYR A 32 -34.99 -8.20 -1.04
CA TYR A 32 -35.21 -7.34 -2.21
C TYR A 32 -34.27 -6.11 -2.23
N ARG A 33 -33.30 -6.06 -1.32
CA ARG A 33 -32.35 -4.96 -1.21
C ARG A 33 -31.14 -5.17 -2.09
N HIS A 34 -30.83 -4.19 -2.92
CA HIS A 34 -29.56 -4.06 -3.64
C HIS A 34 -28.69 -3.01 -2.95
N ASP A 35 -28.28 -3.33 -1.72
CA ASP A 35 -27.61 -2.41 -0.79
C ASP A 35 -26.10 -2.35 -1.10
N ALA A 36 -25.65 -1.22 -1.65
CA ALA A 36 -24.25 -1.01 -2.03
C ALA A 36 -23.30 -1.03 -0.82
N LEU A 37 -23.72 -0.58 0.36
CA LEU A 37 -22.88 -0.58 1.56
C LEU A 37 -22.74 -1.99 2.13
N MET A 38 -23.80 -2.77 2.15
CA MET A 38 -23.70 -4.18 2.59
C MET A 38 -22.88 -5.02 1.61
N ALA A 39 -22.94 -4.72 0.30
CA ALA A 39 -22.07 -5.34 -0.69
C ALA A 39 -20.59 -4.97 -0.44
N PHE A 40 -20.27 -3.70 -0.19
CA PHE A 40 -18.93 -3.27 0.21
C PHE A 40 -18.43 -4.01 1.45
N THR A 41 -19.26 -4.13 2.48
CA THR A 41 -18.88 -4.79 3.74
C THR A 41 -18.54 -6.26 3.53
N ASP A 42 -19.37 -7.01 2.78
CA ASP A 42 -19.13 -8.42 2.48
C ASP A 42 -17.85 -8.61 1.66
N TRP A 43 -17.66 -7.73 0.66
CA TRP A 43 -16.47 -7.78 -0.18
C TRP A 43 -15.19 -7.54 0.63
N MET A 44 -15.17 -6.47 1.43
CA MET A 44 -13.99 -6.15 2.25
C MET A 44 -13.71 -7.20 3.30
N GLN A 45 -14.72 -7.86 3.86
CA GLN A 45 -14.52 -8.98 4.77
C GLN A 45 -13.83 -10.17 4.09
N ARG A 46 -14.16 -10.47 2.82
CA ARG A 46 -13.49 -11.53 2.05
C ARG A 46 -12.04 -11.17 1.74
N VAL A 47 -11.80 -9.91 1.35
CA VAL A 47 -10.47 -9.38 1.06
C VAL A 47 -9.59 -9.40 2.31
N ASP A 48 -10.08 -8.92 3.43
CA ASP A 48 -9.38 -8.88 4.71
C ASP A 48 -8.93 -10.28 5.17
N ARG A 49 -9.85 -11.26 5.14
CA ARG A 49 -9.52 -12.66 5.43
C ARG A 49 -8.50 -13.27 4.46
N ALA A 50 -8.49 -12.84 3.21
CA ALA A 50 -7.50 -13.28 2.24
C ALA A 50 -6.13 -12.64 2.54
N TRP A 51 -6.12 -11.36 2.90
CA TRP A 51 -4.92 -10.63 3.28
C TRP A 51 -4.24 -11.30 4.48
N ASP A 52 -4.99 -11.61 5.55
CA ASP A 52 -4.46 -12.36 6.70
C ASP A 52 -3.79 -13.66 6.29
N ARG A 53 -4.46 -14.46 5.43
CA ARG A 53 -3.89 -15.74 4.96
C ARG A 53 -2.58 -15.56 4.19
N TRP A 54 -2.47 -14.53 3.36
CA TRP A 54 -1.27 -14.26 2.59
C TRP A 54 -0.12 -13.78 3.48
N LEU A 55 -0.41 -12.96 4.48
CA LEU A 55 0.59 -12.56 5.50
C LEU A 55 1.12 -13.77 6.29
N ILE A 56 0.23 -14.69 6.69
CA ILE A 56 0.62 -15.93 7.38
C ILE A 56 1.52 -16.81 6.48
N GLN A 57 1.32 -16.77 5.16
CA GLN A 57 2.15 -17.48 4.19
C GLN A 57 3.50 -16.78 3.92
N GLY A 58 3.76 -15.62 4.52
CA GLY A 58 4.99 -14.85 4.38
C GLY A 58 5.03 -13.92 3.16
N GLU A 59 3.89 -13.70 2.49
CA GLU A 59 3.81 -12.73 1.40
C GLU A 59 3.98 -11.29 1.94
N ASP A 60 4.80 -10.49 1.27
CA ASP A 60 4.87 -9.06 1.51
C ASP A 60 3.67 -8.39 0.86
N LEU A 61 2.68 -7.98 1.64
CA LEU A 61 1.44 -7.43 1.12
C LEU A 61 0.86 -6.35 2.04
N VAL A 62 0.52 -5.21 1.46
CA VAL A 62 -0.22 -4.12 2.11
C VAL A 62 -1.49 -3.86 1.31
N PHE A 63 -2.61 -3.77 2.00
CA PHE A 63 -3.90 -3.40 1.43
C PHE A 63 -4.53 -2.26 2.22
N THR A 64 -5.12 -1.28 1.52
CA THR A 64 -5.78 -0.13 2.16
C THR A 64 -6.97 0.37 1.36
N VAL A 65 -8.07 0.62 2.06
CA VAL A 65 -9.17 1.48 1.61
C VAL A 65 -9.00 2.83 2.30
N GLY A 66 -8.43 3.81 1.60
CA GLY A 66 -8.11 5.11 2.19
C GLY A 66 -9.25 6.12 2.13
N VAL A 67 -10.18 5.93 1.20
CA VAL A 67 -11.36 6.78 1.01
C VAL A 67 -12.58 5.89 0.89
N LEU A 68 -13.65 6.23 1.60
CA LEU A 68 -14.97 5.62 1.47
C LEU A 68 -16.03 6.73 1.48
N LYS A 69 -16.87 6.77 0.46
CA LYS A 69 -17.92 7.78 0.30
C LYS A 69 -19.23 7.13 -0.07
N MET A 70 -20.31 7.64 0.52
CA MET A 70 -21.67 7.35 0.11
C MET A 70 -22.14 8.40 -0.93
N ALA A 71 -23.15 8.06 -1.72
CA ALA A 71 -23.79 9.04 -2.59
C ALA A 71 -24.30 10.26 -1.79
N SER A 72 -24.36 11.42 -2.41
CA SER A 72 -24.88 12.65 -1.79
C SER A 72 -26.37 12.55 -1.39
N SER A 73 -27.10 11.60 -1.98
CA SER A 73 -28.50 11.29 -1.65
C SER A 73 -28.65 10.36 -0.44
N ALA A 74 -27.55 9.90 0.19
CA ALA A 74 -27.61 9.03 1.36
C ALA A 74 -28.31 9.74 2.54
N ALA A 75 -29.23 9.03 3.20
CA ALA A 75 -30.00 9.55 4.33
C ALA A 75 -30.32 8.40 5.31
N ILE A 76 -30.69 8.75 6.55
CA ILE A 76 -30.91 7.78 7.64
C ILE A 76 -31.98 6.72 7.32
N SER A 77 -32.96 7.05 6.47
CA SER A 77 -34.06 6.14 6.11
C SER A 77 -33.93 5.58 4.69
N VAL A 78 -32.76 5.64 4.09
CA VAL A 78 -32.51 5.21 2.70
C VAL A 78 -31.51 4.08 2.67
N ILE A 79 -31.83 3.00 1.96
CA ILE A 79 -30.91 1.93 1.62
C ILE A 79 -29.86 2.52 0.68
N PRO A 80 -28.56 2.37 0.95
CA PRO A 80 -27.50 2.94 0.12
C PRO A 80 -27.49 2.41 -1.31
N GLY A 81 -27.77 3.27 -2.29
CA GLY A 81 -27.74 2.92 -3.70
C GLY A 81 -26.35 3.03 -4.35
N GLU A 82 -25.42 3.72 -3.74
CA GLU A 82 -24.06 3.86 -4.26
C GLU A 82 -23.04 4.04 -3.14
N VAL A 83 -21.91 3.35 -3.32
CA VAL A 83 -20.69 3.53 -2.51
C VAL A 83 -19.51 3.68 -3.45
N THR A 84 -18.65 4.66 -3.18
CA THR A 84 -17.39 4.87 -3.91
C THR A 84 -16.22 4.78 -2.92
N PHE A 85 -15.17 4.04 -3.29
CA PHE A 85 -14.00 3.89 -2.43
C PHE A 85 -12.70 3.80 -3.23
N SER A 86 -11.57 4.07 -2.56
CA SER A 86 -10.24 3.90 -3.14
C SER A 86 -9.61 2.59 -2.68
N VAL A 87 -8.71 2.07 -3.49
CA VAL A 87 -7.90 0.88 -3.18
C VAL A 87 -6.43 1.19 -3.39
N ASP A 88 -5.58 0.74 -2.48
CA ASP A 88 -4.12 0.75 -2.61
C ASP A 88 -3.59 -0.62 -2.18
N ILE A 89 -2.98 -1.36 -3.12
CA ILE A 89 -2.36 -2.66 -2.91
C ILE A 89 -0.88 -2.51 -3.16
N ARG A 90 -0.02 -2.92 -2.22
CA ARG A 90 1.44 -2.79 -2.34
C ARG A 90 2.16 -4.07 -2.00
N SER A 91 3.28 -4.32 -2.71
CA SER A 91 4.21 -5.41 -2.41
C SER A 91 5.59 -5.13 -3.04
N LEU A 92 6.62 -5.79 -2.52
CA LEU A 92 7.93 -5.91 -3.19
C LEU A 92 7.87 -6.81 -4.42
N SER A 93 6.82 -7.63 -4.57
CA SER A 93 6.59 -8.53 -5.70
C SER A 93 5.46 -8.01 -6.59
N ALA A 94 5.75 -7.74 -7.86
CA ALA A 94 4.74 -7.37 -8.85
C ALA A 94 3.70 -8.49 -9.05
N ASP A 95 4.12 -9.75 -8.98
CA ASP A 95 3.23 -10.90 -9.08
C ASP A 95 2.26 -10.97 -7.90
N THR A 96 2.75 -10.76 -6.67
CA THR A 96 1.91 -10.72 -5.47
C THR A 96 0.86 -9.61 -5.56
N VAL A 97 1.24 -8.40 -5.97
CA VAL A 97 0.29 -7.29 -6.18
C VAL A 97 -0.78 -7.68 -7.19
N LYS A 98 -0.37 -8.24 -8.35
CA LYS A 98 -1.30 -8.63 -9.41
C LYS A 98 -2.24 -9.74 -8.96
N ARG A 99 -1.74 -10.82 -8.38
CA ARG A 99 -2.55 -11.95 -7.90
C ARG A 99 -3.56 -11.53 -6.84
N PHE A 100 -3.16 -10.65 -5.91
CA PHE A 100 -4.08 -10.16 -4.89
C PHE A 100 -5.14 -9.22 -5.46
N HIS A 101 -4.77 -8.38 -6.41
CA HIS A 101 -5.72 -7.54 -7.14
C HIS A 101 -6.75 -8.38 -7.91
N ASP A 102 -6.31 -9.41 -8.64
CA ASP A 102 -7.19 -10.33 -9.38
C ASP A 102 -8.14 -11.07 -8.41
N LEU A 103 -7.63 -11.50 -7.24
CA LEU A 103 -8.45 -12.13 -6.21
C LEU A 103 -9.49 -11.16 -5.63
N MET A 104 -9.11 -9.92 -5.38
CA MET A 104 -10.03 -8.87 -4.94
C MET A 104 -11.15 -8.66 -5.95
N GLN A 105 -10.82 -8.57 -7.24
CA GLN A 105 -11.82 -8.43 -8.31
C GLN A 105 -12.76 -9.63 -8.37
N LYS A 106 -12.24 -10.85 -8.29
CA LYS A 106 -13.04 -12.08 -8.23
C LYS A 106 -14.04 -12.05 -7.07
N TYR A 107 -13.62 -11.67 -5.87
CA TYR A 107 -14.55 -11.52 -4.74
C TYR A 107 -15.59 -10.43 -4.98
N GLY A 108 -15.22 -9.36 -5.68
CA GLY A 108 -16.16 -8.31 -6.09
C GLY A 108 -17.25 -8.88 -7.02
N GLU A 109 -16.88 -9.67 -8.02
CA GLU A 109 -17.83 -10.31 -8.95
C GLU A 109 -18.78 -11.27 -8.22
N GLU A 110 -18.26 -12.09 -7.30
CA GLU A 110 -19.07 -12.99 -6.47
C GLU A 110 -20.10 -12.20 -5.65
N VAL A 111 -19.65 -11.16 -4.92
CA VAL A 111 -20.53 -10.31 -4.11
C VAL A 111 -21.52 -9.53 -4.97
N ALA A 112 -21.11 -9.05 -6.13
CA ALA A 112 -21.99 -8.34 -7.06
C ALA A 112 -23.17 -9.25 -7.47
N SER A 113 -22.88 -10.50 -7.81
CA SER A 113 -23.89 -11.50 -8.14
C SER A 113 -24.81 -11.84 -6.96
N GLU A 114 -24.23 -12.06 -5.77
CA GLU A 114 -24.97 -12.44 -4.55
C GLU A 114 -25.90 -11.31 -4.03
N ARG A 115 -25.47 -10.06 -4.19
CA ARG A 115 -26.17 -8.86 -3.68
C ARG A 115 -27.01 -8.15 -4.74
N GLY A 116 -26.92 -8.58 -6.01
CA GLY A 116 -27.63 -7.93 -7.12
C GLY A 116 -27.15 -6.49 -7.36
N VAL A 117 -25.87 -6.20 -7.16
CA VAL A 117 -25.26 -4.90 -7.40
C VAL A 117 -24.32 -4.95 -8.61
N LYS A 118 -23.93 -3.79 -9.14
CA LYS A 118 -22.90 -3.66 -10.17
C LYS A 118 -21.63 -3.06 -9.58
N ILE A 119 -20.46 -3.54 -9.98
CA ILE A 119 -19.18 -2.94 -9.60
C ILE A 119 -18.52 -2.34 -10.84
N GLU A 120 -18.06 -1.12 -10.72
CA GLU A 120 -17.33 -0.38 -11.75
C GLU A 120 -15.96 0.02 -11.22
N TYR A 121 -14.92 -0.25 -12.02
CA TYR A 121 -13.55 0.12 -11.70
C TYR A 121 -13.11 1.30 -12.56
N ASP A 122 -12.46 2.29 -11.95
CA ASP A 122 -11.66 3.26 -12.69
C ASP A 122 -10.37 2.62 -13.24
N PRO A 123 -9.69 3.25 -14.21
CA PRO A 123 -8.41 2.76 -14.68
C PRO A 123 -7.39 2.63 -13.54
N ALA A 124 -6.81 1.44 -13.40
CA ALA A 124 -5.81 1.19 -12.38
C ALA A 124 -4.52 2.01 -12.64
N LEU A 125 -4.01 2.60 -11.59
CA LEU A 125 -2.66 3.20 -11.57
C LEU A 125 -1.69 2.13 -11.09
N VAL A 126 -0.73 1.79 -11.93
CA VAL A 126 0.25 0.74 -11.64
C VAL A 126 1.65 1.34 -11.55
N THR A 127 2.36 1.02 -10.48
CA THR A 127 3.78 1.35 -10.31
C THR A 127 4.54 0.05 -10.02
N ALA A 128 5.55 -0.25 -10.82
CA ALA A 128 6.38 -1.43 -10.60
C ALA A 128 7.17 -1.31 -9.29
N PRO A 129 7.37 -2.40 -8.53
CA PRO A 129 8.33 -2.41 -7.45
C PRO A 129 9.75 -2.20 -7.99
N SER A 130 10.64 -1.70 -7.15
CA SER A 130 12.05 -1.56 -7.48
C SER A 130 12.91 -2.29 -6.45
N GLY A 131 13.86 -3.08 -6.94
CA GLY A 131 14.95 -3.57 -6.13
C GLY A 131 15.91 -2.43 -5.77
N VAL A 132 16.80 -2.74 -4.85
CA VAL A 132 18.01 -1.95 -4.55
C VAL A 132 19.24 -2.76 -4.95
N ASP A 133 20.35 -2.07 -5.21
CA ASP A 133 21.62 -2.73 -5.49
C ASP A 133 22.18 -3.36 -4.20
N ALA A 134 22.46 -4.67 -4.25
CA ALA A 134 22.92 -5.42 -3.09
C ALA A 134 24.31 -4.95 -2.62
N ALA A 135 25.23 -4.65 -3.55
CA ALA A 135 26.58 -4.22 -3.20
C ALA A 135 26.57 -2.83 -2.54
N LEU A 136 25.73 -1.90 -3.03
CA LEU A 136 25.55 -0.60 -2.41
C LEU A 136 24.89 -0.73 -1.02
N SER A 137 23.91 -1.59 -0.88
CA SER A 137 23.22 -1.83 0.41
C SER A 137 24.17 -2.47 1.44
N ASP A 138 25.01 -3.45 1.02
CA ASP A 138 26.01 -4.07 1.87
C ASP A 138 27.09 -3.07 2.28
N ARG A 139 27.48 -2.17 1.39
CA ARG A 139 28.41 -1.07 1.70
C ARG A 139 27.82 -0.15 2.77
N LEU A 140 26.58 0.27 2.63
CA LEU A 140 25.92 1.11 3.64
C LEU A 140 25.86 0.41 5.01
N GLU A 141 25.57 -0.89 5.03
CA GLU A 141 25.55 -1.67 6.28
C GLU A 141 26.96 -1.80 6.88
N THR A 142 27.96 -2.01 6.05
CA THR A 142 29.38 -2.07 6.49
C THR A 142 29.84 -0.73 7.07
N SER A 143 29.49 0.38 6.41
CA SER A 143 29.76 1.74 6.90
C SER A 143 29.07 2.01 8.24
N ALA A 144 27.78 1.62 8.38
CA ALA A 144 27.07 1.74 9.65
C ALA A 144 27.78 0.98 10.78
N LYS A 145 28.26 -0.24 10.52
CA LYS A 145 29.00 -1.06 11.49
C LYS A 145 30.33 -0.41 11.88
N ALA A 146 31.06 0.16 10.90
CA ALA A 146 32.33 0.84 11.15
C ALA A 146 32.18 2.08 12.03
N GLU A 147 31.08 2.83 11.84
CA GLU A 147 30.73 4.01 12.65
C GLU A 147 30.04 3.64 13.98
N GLY A 148 29.85 2.35 14.28
CA GLY A 148 29.16 1.91 15.50
C GLY A 148 27.67 2.25 15.54
N ILE A 149 27.05 2.54 14.39
CA ILE A 149 25.66 2.94 14.27
C ILE A 149 24.76 1.70 14.09
N PRO A 150 23.80 1.46 15.01
CA PRO A 150 22.85 0.36 14.85
C PRO A 150 22.01 0.54 13.59
N CYS A 151 21.91 -0.50 12.77
CA CYS A 151 21.04 -0.48 11.59
C CYS A 151 20.26 -1.78 11.45
N MET A 152 19.14 -1.70 10.70
CA MET A 152 18.31 -2.85 10.34
C MET A 152 17.95 -2.79 8.87
N ARG A 153 17.73 -3.96 8.26
CA ARG A 153 17.21 -4.05 6.89
C ARG A 153 15.69 -4.02 6.90
N LEU A 154 15.07 -3.20 6.05
CA LEU A 154 13.62 -3.09 5.94
C LEU A 154 13.19 -2.66 4.53
N ALA A 155 11.96 -3.04 4.16
CA ALA A 155 11.36 -2.61 2.90
C ALA A 155 10.81 -1.19 3.01
N SER A 156 10.89 -0.40 1.92
CA SER A 156 10.15 0.86 1.83
C SER A 156 8.68 0.62 1.50
N GLY A 157 7.80 1.16 2.33
CA GLY A 157 6.35 1.17 2.08
C GLY A 157 5.89 2.28 1.13
N ALA A 158 6.72 3.33 0.92
CA ALA A 158 6.42 4.47 0.09
C ALA A 158 7.12 4.38 -1.29
N GLY A 159 6.59 5.10 -2.29
CA GLY A 159 7.30 5.32 -3.54
C GLY A 159 8.39 6.38 -3.36
N HIS A 160 9.52 6.21 -4.05
CA HIS A 160 10.66 7.12 -4.02
C HIS A 160 11.22 7.33 -5.42
N ASP A 161 11.90 8.44 -5.65
CA ASP A 161 12.60 8.72 -6.90
C ASP A 161 13.67 7.65 -7.22
N SER A 162 14.25 7.05 -6.18
CA SER A 162 15.15 5.90 -6.31
C SER A 162 14.52 4.71 -7.04
N ALA A 163 13.21 4.50 -6.93
CA ALA A 163 12.52 3.45 -7.68
C ALA A 163 12.50 3.75 -9.18
N VAL A 164 12.38 5.02 -9.55
CA VAL A 164 12.44 5.43 -10.96
C VAL A 164 13.83 5.17 -11.53
N LEU A 165 14.88 5.55 -10.79
CA LEU A 165 16.26 5.30 -11.19
C LEU A 165 16.55 3.80 -11.28
N GLY A 166 16.20 3.03 -10.25
CA GLY A 166 16.42 1.58 -10.21
C GLY A 166 15.72 0.83 -11.34
N ASN A 167 14.47 1.19 -11.64
CA ASN A 167 13.71 0.60 -12.74
C ASN A 167 14.22 1.01 -14.14
N ASN A 168 15.09 2.04 -14.22
CA ASN A 168 15.80 2.42 -15.43
C ASN A 168 17.27 1.92 -15.47
N GLY A 169 17.62 0.95 -14.60
CA GLY A 169 18.92 0.29 -14.63
C GLY A 169 20.05 1.03 -13.93
N ILE A 170 19.74 2.08 -13.17
CA ILE A 170 20.75 2.78 -12.36
C ILE A 170 20.82 2.10 -10.98
N PRO A 171 21.99 1.60 -10.53
CA PRO A 171 22.14 1.04 -9.19
C PRO A 171 21.76 2.06 -8.11
N VAL A 172 20.89 1.67 -7.19
CA VAL A 172 20.40 2.53 -6.10
C VAL A 172 20.47 1.82 -4.77
N ALA A 173 20.68 2.58 -3.71
CA ALA A 173 20.47 2.17 -2.34
C ALA A 173 19.82 3.33 -1.55
N MET A 174 19.22 3.02 -0.41
CA MET A 174 18.54 4.03 0.41
C MET A 174 18.81 3.80 1.88
N ILE A 175 18.97 4.90 2.61
CA ILE A 175 19.03 4.94 4.07
C ILE A 175 17.74 5.59 4.60
N PHE A 176 17.09 4.93 5.55
CA PHE A 176 16.04 5.55 6.36
C PHE A 176 16.62 6.06 7.68
N VAL A 177 16.28 7.29 7.97
CA VAL A 177 16.58 7.95 9.26
C VAL A 177 15.34 7.81 10.14
N ALA A 178 15.54 7.54 11.44
CA ALA A 178 14.44 7.44 12.37
C ALA A 178 13.72 8.80 12.47
N ASN A 179 12.40 8.78 12.36
CA ASN A 179 11.55 9.94 12.56
C ASN A 179 10.49 9.67 13.62
N GLN A 180 9.88 10.73 14.13
CA GLN A 180 8.83 10.68 15.12
C GLN A 180 7.50 11.07 14.47
N LEU A 181 6.41 10.49 15.00
CA LEU A 181 5.03 10.79 14.61
C LEU A 181 4.66 10.45 13.16
N GLY A 182 5.49 9.64 12.48
CA GLY A 182 5.27 9.22 11.08
C GLY A 182 5.52 10.34 10.08
N SER A 183 5.35 10.03 8.78
CA SER A 183 5.58 10.96 7.68
C SER A 183 4.29 11.52 7.10
N HIS A 184 4.39 12.62 6.34
CA HIS A 184 3.29 13.31 5.65
C HIS A 184 2.24 13.92 6.59
N ASN A 185 2.66 14.42 7.75
CA ASN A 185 1.80 15.17 8.67
C ASN A 185 2.55 16.36 9.29
N PRO A 186 1.84 17.40 9.77
CA PRO A 186 2.48 18.62 10.28
C PRO A 186 3.26 18.44 11.59
N HIS A 187 3.16 17.28 12.23
CA HIS A 187 3.86 16.94 13.46
C HIS A 187 5.07 16.03 13.22
N GLU A 188 5.35 15.68 11.96
CA GLU A 188 6.55 14.90 11.63
C GLU A 188 7.80 15.59 12.18
N ALA A 189 8.60 14.85 12.93
CA ALA A 189 9.79 15.38 13.57
C ALA A 189 10.94 14.36 13.52
N MET A 190 12.15 14.86 13.52
CA MET A 190 13.37 14.06 13.54
C MET A 190 14.35 14.67 14.53
N LYS A 191 15.04 13.83 15.31
CA LYS A 191 16.13 14.27 16.15
C LYS A 191 17.37 14.52 15.33
N MET A 192 18.13 15.56 15.68
CA MET A 192 19.39 15.86 15.01
C MET A 192 20.39 14.68 15.08
N GLU A 193 20.40 13.95 16.19
CA GLU A 193 21.23 12.75 16.36
C GLU A 193 20.93 11.67 15.32
N ASP A 194 19.63 11.41 15.07
CA ASP A 194 19.20 10.42 14.06
C ASP A 194 19.59 10.88 12.65
N PHE A 195 19.45 12.18 12.36
CA PHE A 195 19.89 12.76 11.09
C PHE A 195 21.39 12.60 10.89
N MET A 196 22.20 12.92 11.92
CA MET A 196 23.66 12.80 11.87
C MET A 196 24.09 11.35 11.64
N GLN A 197 23.46 10.37 12.30
CA GLN A 197 23.75 8.95 12.06
C GLN A 197 23.56 8.56 10.59
N GLY A 198 22.45 8.97 9.96
CA GLY A 198 22.23 8.72 8.53
C GLY A 198 23.28 9.40 7.65
N THR A 199 23.71 10.62 8.01
CA THR A 199 24.74 11.38 7.31
C THR A 199 26.11 10.71 7.43
N ASP A 200 26.48 10.25 8.63
CA ASP A 200 27.77 9.58 8.89
C ASP A 200 27.88 8.27 8.11
N ILE A 201 26.82 7.47 8.08
CA ILE A 201 26.77 6.27 7.24
C ILE A 201 26.98 6.60 5.76
N LEU A 202 26.27 7.61 5.25
CA LEU A 202 26.38 8.01 3.85
C LEU A 202 27.77 8.54 3.53
N TRP A 203 28.32 9.39 4.42
CA TRP A 203 29.66 9.94 4.27
C TRP A 203 30.72 8.85 4.24
N ALA A 204 30.70 7.90 5.19
CA ALA A 204 31.63 6.77 5.22
C ALA A 204 31.53 5.92 3.95
N ALA A 205 30.30 5.63 3.48
CA ALA A 205 30.10 4.84 2.28
C ALA A 205 30.63 5.53 1.01
N VAL A 206 30.48 6.86 0.89
CA VAL A 206 30.93 7.63 -0.28
C VAL A 206 32.42 7.93 -0.25
N SER A 207 32.96 8.31 0.92
CA SER A 207 34.38 8.65 1.06
C SER A 207 35.33 7.50 0.75
N HIS A 208 34.89 6.27 0.96
CA HIS A 208 35.68 5.05 0.72
C HIS A 208 35.16 4.28 -0.52
N PHE A 209 34.45 4.94 -1.44
CA PHE A 209 33.74 4.27 -2.53
C PHE A 209 34.71 3.48 -3.46
N ASP A 210 35.90 4.00 -3.72
CA ASP A 210 36.89 3.40 -4.62
C ASP A 210 37.83 2.40 -3.92
N GLU A 211 37.72 2.26 -2.58
CA GLU A 211 38.49 1.27 -1.83
C GLU A 211 37.82 -0.12 -1.97
N LYS A 212 38.59 -1.11 -2.47
CA LYS A 212 38.16 -2.51 -2.66
C LYS A 212 38.36 -3.32 -1.40
#